data_b3a6a3d313def662874372bd0eea2b86
#
_entry.id   b3a6a3d313def662874372bd0eea2b86
#
_cell.length_a   1.000
_cell.length_b   1.000
_cell.length_c   1.000
_cell.angle_alpha   90.00
_cell.angle_beta   90.00
_cell.angle_gamma   90.00
#
_symmetry.space_group_name_H-M   'P 1'
#
loop_
_entity.id
_entity.type
_entity.pdbx_description
1 polymer ?
#
loop_
_entity_poly.entity_id
_entity_poly.type
_entity_poly.pdbx_seq_one_letter_code
_entity_poly.pdbx_strand_id
1 'polypeptide(L)' 'MAATGANIKALLKARGLKVADVQNICGFNTPQAIFKWMRGDAMPTIDNMVILAHLLDVTIDKIIILN' A
#
# COMPACT_ATOMS: atom_id res chain seq x y z
N MET A 1 10.03 -4.18 7.13
CA MET A 1 9.90 -3.85 5.70
C MET A 1 9.61 -2.36 5.47
N ALA A 2 10.40 -1.54 6.13
CA ALA A 2 10.22 -0.08 6.09
C ALA A 2 10.35 0.48 4.66
N ALA A 3 11.26 -0.07 3.84
CA ALA A 3 11.46 0.40 2.47
C ALA A 3 10.22 0.15 1.60
N THR A 4 9.54 -0.99 1.76
CA THR A 4 8.29 -1.27 1.05
C THR A 4 7.20 -0.30 1.51
N GLY A 5 7.09 -0.05 2.81
CA GLY A 5 6.10 0.90 3.35
C GLY A 5 6.31 2.31 2.81
N ALA A 6 7.54 2.78 2.81
CA ALA A 6 7.87 4.09 2.26
C ALA A 6 7.55 4.16 0.76
N ASN A 7 7.78 3.06 0.03
CA ASN A 7 7.48 2.99 -1.38
C ASN A 7 5.98 3.04 -1.65
N ILE A 8 5.17 2.35 -0.83
CA ILE A 8 3.70 2.43 -0.93
C ILE A 8 3.25 3.87 -0.75
N LYS A 9 3.77 4.55 0.27
CA LYS A 9 3.44 5.94 0.54
C LYS A 9 3.79 6.83 -0.66
N ALA A 10 4.99 6.65 -1.22
CA ALA A 10 5.44 7.43 -2.38
C ALA A 10 4.57 7.18 -3.62
N LEU A 11 4.19 5.92 -3.86
CA LEU A 11 3.34 5.56 -5.00
C LEU A 11 1.94 6.16 -4.86
N LEU A 12 1.36 6.13 -3.66
CA LEU A 12 0.06 6.76 -3.40
C LEU A 12 0.13 8.25 -3.68
N LYS A 13 1.17 8.91 -3.19
CA LYS A 13 1.35 10.34 -3.39
C LYS A 13 1.51 10.68 -4.88
N ALA A 14 2.31 9.88 -5.59
CA ALA A 14 2.55 10.10 -7.01
C ALA A 14 1.27 9.97 -7.85
N ARG A 15 0.30 9.17 -7.39
CA ARG A 15 -0.97 8.97 -8.07
C ARG A 15 -2.07 9.89 -7.55
N GLY A 16 -1.78 10.75 -6.58
CA GLY A 16 -2.77 11.64 -5.99
C GLY A 16 -3.82 10.90 -5.15
N LEU A 17 -3.46 9.74 -4.61
CA LEU A 17 -4.36 8.91 -3.82
C LEU A 17 -4.14 9.16 -2.33
N LYS A 18 -5.23 9.03 -1.57
CA LYS A 18 -5.21 9.19 -0.12
C LYS A 18 -5.38 7.84 0.55
N VAL A 19 -5.00 7.77 1.82
CA VAL A 19 -5.21 6.56 2.63
C VAL A 19 -6.69 6.15 2.63
N ALA A 20 -7.61 7.12 2.67
CA ALA A 20 -9.04 6.84 2.63
C ALA A 20 -9.45 6.09 1.35
N ASP A 21 -8.83 6.39 0.22
CA ASP A 21 -9.11 5.70 -1.03
C ASP A 21 -8.75 4.22 -0.94
N VAL A 22 -7.58 3.94 -0.38
CA VAL A 22 -7.11 2.56 -0.17
C VAL A 22 -8.00 1.83 0.82
N GLN A 23 -8.37 2.50 1.91
CA GLN A 23 -9.27 1.96 2.92
C GLN A 23 -10.59 1.51 2.29
N ASN A 24 -11.19 2.36 1.46
CA ASN A 24 -12.46 2.07 0.83
C ASN A 24 -12.37 0.90 -0.14
N ILE A 25 -11.32 0.85 -0.94
CA ILE A 25 -11.15 -0.21 -1.95
C ILE A 25 -10.84 -1.55 -1.29
N CYS A 26 -10.03 -1.56 -0.23
CA CYS A 26 -9.72 -2.77 0.53
C CYS A 26 -10.87 -3.23 1.43
N GLY A 27 -11.85 -2.38 1.67
CA GLY A 27 -12.98 -2.71 2.52
C GLY A 27 -12.66 -2.70 4.01
N PHE A 28 -11.66 -1.93 4.42
CA PHE A 28 -11.28 -1.83 5.83
C PHE A 28 -12.20 -0.87 6.56
N ASN A 29 -12.56 -1.21 7.80
CA ASN A 29 -13.35 -0.33 8.68
C ASN A 29 -12.54 0.86 9.19
N THR A 30 -11.21 0.72 9.26
CA THR A 30 -10.32 1.77 9.75
C THR A 30 -9.07 1.82 8.85
N PRO A 31 -8.32 2.94 8.85
CA PRO A 31 -7.10 3.05 8.06
C PRO A 31 -5.86 2.48 8.76
N GLN A 32 -6.00 1.84 9.91
CA GLN A 32 -4.85 1.45 10.73
C GLN A 32 -3.91 0.47 10.03
N ALA A 33 -4.45 -0.50 9.29
CA ALA A 33 -3.63 -1.46 8.57
C ALA A 33 -2.74 -0.75 7.55
N ILE A 34 -3.28 0.25 6.86
CA ILE A 34 -2.55 1.00 5.83
C ILE A 34 -1.42 1.80 6.47
N PHE A 35 -1.69 2.45 7.60
CA PHE A 35 -0.64 3.16 8.33
C PHE A 35 0.47 2.22 8.80
N LYS A 36 0.13 1.00 9.24
CA LYS A 36 1.12 0.00 9.61
C LYS A 36 2.00 -0.39 8.43
N TRP A 37 1.40 -0.55 7.24
CA TRP A 37 2.18 -0.82 6.02
C TRP A 37 3.15 0.31 5.75
N MET A 38 2.68 1.54 5.81
CA MET A 38 3.48 2.73 5.48
C MET A 38 4.63 2.95 6.47
N ARG A 39 4.43 2.57 7.75
CA ARG A 39 5.49 2.65 8.76
C ARG A 39 6.47 1.47 8.71
N GLY A 40 6.11 0.41 7.98
CA GLY A 40 6.92 -0.80 7.94
C GLY A 40 6.67 -1.76 9.10
N ASP A 41 5.61 -1.54 9.88
CA ASP A 41 5.25 -2.41 11.01
C ASP A 41 4.60 -3.71 10.55
N ALA A 42 4.01 -3.72 9.36
CA ALA A 42 3.33 -4.88 8.79
C ALA A 42 3.41 -4.83 7.28
N MET A 43 3.26 -6.00 6.63
CA MET A 43 3.17 -6.10 5.18
C MET A 43 1.71 -6.34 4.78
N PRO A 44 1.26 -5.80 3.65
CA PRO A 44 -0.04 -6.18 3.11
C PRO A 44 -0.07 -7.68 2.80
N THR A 45 -1.23 -8.29 2.93
CA THR A 45 -1.44 -9.67 2.46
C THR A 45 -1.35 -9.70 0.94
N ILE A 46 -1.23 -10.92 0.37
CA ILE A 46 -1.20 -11.07 -1.09
C ILE A 46 -2.46 -10.47 -1.72
N ASP A 47 -3.63 -10.71 -1.12
CA ASP A 47 -4.88 -10.14 -1.64
C ASP A 47 -4.83 -8.63 -1.69
N ASN A 48 -4.33 -8.00 -0.63
CA ASN A 48 -4.23 -6.55 -0.56
C ASN A 48 -3.13 -6.01 -1.50
N MET A 49 -2.05 -6.79 -1.72
CA MET A 49 -1.03 -6.43 -2.70
C MET A 49 -1.60 -6.37 -4.10
N VAL A 50 -2.46 -7.32 -4.47
CA VAL A 50 -3.11 -7.33 -5.79
C VAL A 50 -3.99 -6.10 -5.93
N ILE A 51 -4.76 -5.76 -4.89
CA ILE A 51 -5.60 -4.57 -4.89
C ILE A 51 -4.75 -3.31 -5.07
N LEU A 52 -3.65 -3.20 -4.33
CA LEU A 52 -2.76 -2.05 -4.43
C LEU A 52 -2.14 -1.95 -5.82
N ALA A 53 -1.72 -3.06 -6.40
CA ALA A 53 -1.13 -3.07 -7.74
C ALA A 53 -2.11 -2.54 -8.78
N HIS A 54 -3.38 -2.95 -8.71
CA HIS A 54 -4.42 -2.45 -9.59
C HIS A 54 -4.69 -0.97 -9.37
N LEU A 55 -4.81 -0.56 -8.11
CA LEU A 55 -5.10 0.82 -7.75
C LEU A 55 -3.99 1.75 -8.21
N LEU A 56 -2.74 1.33 -8.05
CA LEU A 56 -1.57 2.12 -8.41
C LEU A 56 -1.15 1.95 -9.87
N ASP A 57 -1.80 1.03 -10.58
CA ASP A 57 -1.46 0.72 -11.98
C ASP A 57 0.01 0.34 -12.13
N VAL A 58 0.48 -0.52 -11.26
CA VAL A 58 1.85 -1.05 -11.28
C VAL A 58 1.79 -2.56 -11.02
N THR A 59 2.91 -3.24 -11.26
CA THR A 59 3.04 -4.65 -10.91
C THR A 59 3.45 -4.77 -9.44
N ILE A 60 3.23 -5.93 -8.83
CA ILE A 60 3.55 -6.15 -7.41
C ILE A 60 5.03 -5.93 -7.13
N ASP A 61 5.90 -6.34 -8.06
CA ASP A 61 7.35 -6.17 -7.90
C ASP A 61 7.78 -4.69 -7.84
N LYS A 62 6.94 -3.77 -8.30
CA LYS A 62 7.20 -2.34 -8.16
C LYS A 62 6.84 -1.82 -6.77
N ILE A 63 6.02 -2.56 -6.04
CA ILE A 63 5.61 -2.18 -4.68
C ILE A 63 6.61 -2.69 -3.66
N ILE A 64 7.03 -3.95 -3.78
CA ILE A 64 7.92 -4.61 -2.82
C ILE A 64 9.36 -4.20 -3.09
N ILE A 65 10.02 -3.71 -2.05
CA ILE A 65 11.44 -3.38 -2.10
C ILE A 65 12.20 -4.47 -1.34
N LEU A 66 13.06 -5.17 -2.04
CA LEU A 66 13.92 -6.21 -1.47
C LEU A 66 15.33 -5.66 -1.30
N ASN A 67 15.73 -5.48 -0.06
CA ASN A 67 17.07 -4.99 0.27
C ASN A 67 17.82 -6.02 1.08
#